data_850df1cefb4079e1f40a512d01dc8c4b
#
_entry.id   850df1cefb4079e1f40a512d01dc8c4b
#
_cell.length_a   1.000
_cell.length_b   1.000
_cell.length_c   1.000
_cell.angle_alpha   90.00
_cell.angle_beta   90.00
_cell.angle_gamma   90.00
#
_symmetry.space_group_name_H-M   'P 1'
#
loop_
_entity.id
_entity.type
_entity.pdbx_description
1 polymer ?
#
loop_
_entity_poly.entity_id
_entity_poly.type
_entity_poly.pdbx_seq_one_letter_code
_entity_poly.pdbx_strand_id
1 'polypeptide(L)'
;MDRAGLEDHIRANPVEGSPAEMRAAFLRLAHPGGPPDLPPVDSVGGCDGRWFGTGGRPIVWLHGGGYVFGGSDSHAAPARVLADLTGRPVFVPDYPLASEHPWPAPRDAALAVLTALDRPDVVGDSAGGHLGLVLGMSRPHQMRRLAVLSPNTDRSGQSTTRTRNSDTDLMNDDAQDRRLSDMALGHLPDDDPKASPLLGDTSGLPPLLMAATTTEVLLDDTLLFAARAARSGVGLTLQVLPDLFHMWHLWPAATPEGRAILRAVADHLA
;
A
#
# COMPACT_ATOMS: atom_id res chain seq x y z
N MET A 1 -9.80 6.81 20.36
CA MET A 1 -10.63 7.39 19.27
C MET A 1 -11.44 6.27 18.68
N ASP A 2 -12.72 6.48 18.50
CA ASP A 2 -13.60 5.59 17.75
C ASP A 2 -13.62 5.97 16.26
N ARG A 3 -14.40 5.23 15.45
CA ARG A 3 -14.48 5.44 14.00
C ARG A 3 -14.98 6.86 13.65
N ALA A 4 -16.03 7.35 14.30
CA ALA A 4 -16.57 8.69 14.01
C ALA A 4 -15.54 9.79 14.27
N GLY A 5 -14.87 9.72 15.41
CA GLY A 5 -13.77 10.66 15.72
C GLY A 5 -12.59 10.56 14.76
N LEU A 6 -12.31 9.36 14.21
CA LEU A 6 -11.30 9.20 13.16
C LEU A 6 -11.74 9.84 11.85
N GLU A 7 -12.98 9.67 11.43
CA GLU A 7 -13.50 10.32 10.22
C GLU A 7 -13.48 11.84 10.31
N ASP A 8 -13.80 12.40 11.49
CA ASP A 8 -13.69 13.83 11.74
C ASP A 8 -12.22 14.29 11.71
N HIS A 9 -11.30 13.48 12.25
CA HIS A 9 -9.87 13.76 12.19
C HIS A 9 -9.37 13.77 10.75
N ILE A 10 -9.80 12.83 9.90
CA ILE A 10 -9.45 12.77 8.47
C ILE A 10 -9.93 14.05 7.77
N ARG A 11 -11.19 14.43 7.95
CA ARG A 11 -11.76 15.65 7.33
C ARG A 11 -11.03 16.94 7.77
N ALA A 12 -10.53 16.97 9.00
CA ALA A 12 -9.81 18.12 9.56
C ALA A 12 -8.34 18.20 9.13
N ASN A 13 -7.79 17.16 8.53
CA ASN A 13 -6.37 17.06 8.17
C ASN A 13 -6.17 16.62 6.70
N PRO A 14 -6.63 17.43 5.72
CA PRO A 14 -6.45 17.10 4.31
C PRO A 14 -4.95 17.01 3.94
N VAL A 15 -4.62 16.08 3.06
CA VAL A 15 -3.24 15.86 2.57
C VAL A 15 -3.08 16.57 1.24
N GLU A 16 -2.76 17.86 1.29
CA GLU A 16 -2.71 18.75 0.14
C GLU A 16 -1.44 19.62 0.15
N GLY A 17 -1.24 20.38 -0.93
CA GLY A 17 -0.14 21.32 -1.07
C GLY A 17 1.05 20.80 -1.86
N SER A 18 2.25 21.26 -1.51
CA SER A 18 3.53 20.76 -2.04
C SER A 18 3.85 19.36 -1.49
N PRO A 19 4.76 18.60 -2.12
CA PRO A 19 5.18 17.30 -1.59
C PRO A 19 5.62 17.34 -0.12
N ALA A 20 6.34 18.37 0.29
CA ALA A 20 6.78 18.53 1.68
C ALA A 20 5.60 18.77 2.66
N GLU A 21 4.62 19.58 2.24
CA GLU A 21 3.40 19.82 3.02
C GLU A 21 2.55 18.57 3.12
N MET A 22 2.39 17.83 2.01
CA MET A 22 1.68 16.54 2.00
C MET A 22 2.33 15.51 2.92
N ARG A 23 3.67 15.39 2.94
CA ARG A 23 4.41 14.50 3.86
C ARG A 23 4.12 14.85 5.32
N ALA A 24 4.20 16.12 5.67
CA ALA A 24 3.91 16.58 7.02
C ALA A 24 2.43 16.41 7.41
N ALA A 25 1.50 16.65 6.48
CA ALA A 25 0.07 16.45 6.69
C ALA A 25 -0.27 14.97 6.88
N PHE A 26 0.26 14.10 6.03
CA PHE A 26 0.01 12.66 6.12
C PHE A 26 0.56 12.05 7.42
N LEU A 27 1.73 12.49 7.88
CA LEU A 27 2.27 12.05 9.16
C LEU A 27 1.37 12.45 10.34
N ARG A 28 0.84 13.69 10.33
CA ARG A 28 -0.15 14.11 11.35
C ARG A 28 -1.44 13.30 11.26
N LEU A 29 -1.92 13.05 10.04
CA LEU A 29 -3.12 12.27 9.78
C LEU A 29 -2.97 10.84 10.29
N ALA A 30 -1.85 10.19 10.02
CA ALA A 30 -1.59 8.82 10.47
C ALA A 30 -1.54 8.66 12.00
N HIS A 31 -1.23 9.74 12.73
CA HIS A 31 -1.04 9.72 14.18
C HIS A 31 -1.95 10.72 14.94
N PRO A 32 -3.25 10.45 15.02
CA PRO A 32 -4.20 11.34 15.72
C PRO A 32 -3.91 11.53 17.21
N GLY A 33 -3.12 10.65 17.81
CA GLY A 33 -2.64 10.74 19.20
C GLY A 33 -1.31 11.48 19.39
N GLY A 34 -0.74 12.04 18.32
CA GLY A 34 0.60 12.64 18.32
C GLY A 34 1.69 11.70 17.80
N PRO A 35 2.95 12.17 17.77
CA PRO A 35 4.06 11.40 17.20
C PRO A 35 4.19 10.02 17.85
N PRO A 36 4.37 8.94 17.07
CA PRO A 36 4.55 7.60 17.61
C PRO A 36 5.94 7.44 18.22
N ASP A 37 6.06 6.53 19.18
CA ASP A 37 7.36 5.98 19.57
C ASP A 37 7.84 5.06 18.44
N LEU A 38 8.99 5.35 17.84
CA LEU A 38 9.50 4.65 16.67
C LEU A 38 10.77 3.85 17.00
N PRO A 39 10.92 2.63 16.46
CA PRO A 39 12.20 1.94 16.45
C PRO A 39 13.28 2.78 15.76
N PRO A 40 14.57 2.52 16.06
CA PRO A 40 15.65 3.16 15.33
C PRO A 40 15.56 2.86 13.83
N VAL A 41 16.08 3.78 13.03
CA VAL A 41 16.27 3.56 11.59
C VAL A 41 17.34 2.49 11.40
N ASP A 42 17.09 1.58 10.46
CA ASP A 42 18.02 0.56 9.98
C ASP A 42 18.04 0.58 8.46
N SER A 43 19.02 -0.06 7.83
CA SER A 43 19.16 -0.08 6.37
C SER A 43 19.21 -1.51 5.85
N VAL A 44 18.35 -1.81 4.89
CA VAL A 44 18.27 -3.11 4.22
C VAL A 44 18.43 -2.91 2.72
N GLY A 45 19.41 -3.57 2.12
CA GLY A 45 19.68 -3.43 0.69
C GLY A 45 20.03 -1.99 0.26
N GLY A 46 20.52 -1.17 1.19
CA GLY A 46 20.83 0.25 0.96
C GLY A 46 19.61 1.18 1.01
N CYS A 47 18.45 0.68 1.43
CA CYS A 47 17.25 1.46 1.67
C CYS A 47 17.01 1.57 3.17
N ASP A 48 16.93 2.79 3.68
CA ASP A 48 16.60 3.04 5.09
C ASP A 48 15.13 2.65 5.38
N GLY A 49 14.83 2.39 6.64
CA GLY A 49 13.49 2.01 7.07
C GLY A 49 13.47 1.63 8.55
N ARG A 50 12.40 0.98 8.99
CA ARG A 50 12.28 0.55 10.38
C ARG A 50 11.76 -0.87 10.50
N TRP A 51 12.28 -1.58 11.51
CA TRP A 51 11.82 -2.90 11.90
C TRP A 51 10.78 -2.81 13.02
N PHE A 52 9.68 -3.53 12.86
CA PHE A 52 8.65 -3.72 13.89
C PHE A 52 8.58 -5.20 14.24
N GLY A 53 8.76 -5.54 15.53
CA GLY A 53 8.83 -6.92 15.98
C GLY A 53 10.18 -7.58 15.70
N THR A 54 10.29 -8.87 16.06
CA THR A 54 11.52 -9.67 15.97
C THR A 54 11.21 -11.13 15.64
N GLY A 55 12.20 -11.88 15.18
CA GLY A 55 12.13 -13.34 15.00
C GLY A 55 11.47 -13.78 13.70
N GLY A 56 11.80 -14.99 13.26
CA GLY A 56 11.19 -15.61 12.08
C GLY A 56 11.59 -15.00 10.74
N ARG A 57 10.83 -15.34 9.70
CA ARG A 57 11.03 -14.83 8.35
C ARG A 57 10.50 -13.40 8.26
N PRO A 58 11.26 -12.47 7.66
CA PRO A 58 10.82 -11.09 7.55
C PRO A 58 9.60 -10.92 6.62
N ILE A 59 8.82 -9.90 6.91
CA ILE A 59 7.77 -9.34 6.08
C ILE A 59 8.24 -7.96 5.65
N VAL A 60 8.07 -7.59 4.38
CA VAL A 60 8.31 -6.23 3.87
C VAL A 60 6.97 -5.56 3.65
N TRP A 61 6.77 -4.39 4.26
CA TRP A 61 5.59 -3.57 4.01
C TRP A 61 5.94 -2.38 3.13
N LEU A 62 5.54 -2.42 1.88
CA LEU A 62 5.64 -1.30 0.93
C LEU A 62 4.49 -0.34 1.21
N HIS A 63 4.80 0.84 1.75
CA HIS A 63 3.81 1.79 2.23
C HIS A 63 3.03 2.49 1.11
N GLY A 64 1.80 2.96 1.39
CA GLY A 64 1.02 3.83 0.54
C GLY A 64 1.46 5.29 0.58
N GLY A 65 0.72 6.15 -0.14
CA GLY A 65 0.97 7.59 -0.21
C GLY A 65 1.35 8.10 -1.60
N GLY A 66 0.83 7.50 -2.66
CA GLY A 66 0.96 7.96 -4.06
C GLY A 66 2.39 8.09 -4.56
N TYR A 67 3.37 7.44 -3.93
CA TYR A 67 4.81 7.63 -4.13
C TYR A 67 5.34 9.02 -3.74
N VAL A 68 4.54 9.90 -3.18
CA VAL A 68 4.88 11.29 -2.85
C VAL A 68 5.05 11.49 -1.35
N PHE A 69 4.31 10.73 -0.54
CA PHE A 69 4.36 10.78 0.91
C PHE A 69 4.28 9.37 1.52
N GLY A 70 4.23 9.28 2.84
CA GLY A 70 4.31 8.02 3.57
C GLY A 70 5.73 7.62 3.92
N GLY A 71 5.86 6.61 4.77
CA GLY A 71 7.13 6.09 5.27
C GLY A 71 6.95 5.12 6.42
N SER A 72 8.05 4.66 6.96
CA SER A 72 8.09 3.75 8.11
C SER A 72 7.50 4.36 9.39
N ASP A 73 7.46 5.69 9.46
CA ASP A 73 6.83 6.44 10.54
C ASP A 73 5.30 6.42 10.44
N SER A 74 4.73 6.75 9.29
CA SER A 74 3.27 6.78 9.09
C SER A 74 2.62 5.39 9.16
N HIS A 75 3.35 4.34 8.79
CA HIS A 75 2.86 2.95 8.80
C HIS A 75 3.24 2.17 10.08
N ALA A 76 3.74 2.85 11.11
CA ALA A 76 4.17 2.21 12.36
C ALA A 76 3.05 1.44 13.06
N ALA A 77 1.83 1.97 13.10
CA ALA A 77 0.71 1.32 13.79
C ALA A 77 0.29 -0.02 13.15
N PRO A 78 -0.02 -0.08 11.86
CA PRO A 78 -0.37 -1.35 11.21
C PRO A 78 0.81 -2.32 11.14
N ALA A 79 2.05 -1.85 10.98
CA ALA A 79 3.24 -2.70 10.96
C ALA A 79 3.46 -3.39 12.32
N ARG A 80 3.28 -2.69 13.46
CA ARG A 80 3.33 -3.29 14.81
C ARG A 80 2.25 -4.35 14.97
N VAL A 81 1.02 -4.03 14.60
CA VAL A 81 -0.10 -4.99 14.72
C VAL A 81 0.18 -6.24 13.87
N LEU A 82 0.68 -6.09 12.65
CA LEU A 82 1.01 -7.24 11.81
C LEU A 82 2.16 -8.06 12.40
N ALA A 83 3.19 -7.41 12.95
CA ALA A 83 4.29 -8.09 13.63
C ALA A 83 3.80 -8.91 14.84
N ASP A 84 2.92 -8.33 15.66
CA ASP A 84 2.31 -9.01 16.81
C ASP A 84 1.44 -10.20 16.39
N LEU A 85 0.65 -10.05 15.31
CA LEU A 85 -0.24 -11.09 14.80
C LEU A 85 0.52 -12.28 14.21
N THR A 86 1.67 -12.03 13.59
CA THR A 86 2.48 -13.04 12.90
C THR A 86 3.59 -13.60 13.77
N GLY A 87 4.00 -12.91 14.84
CA GLY A 87 5.24 -13.19 15.58
C GLY A 87 6.50 -13.02 14.73
N ARG A 88 6.45 -12.18 13.70
CA ARG A 88 7.52 -12.00 12.69
C ARG A 88 7.90 -10.54 12.54
N PRO A 89 9.17 -10.22 12.18
CA PRO A 89 9.59 -8.85 11.95
C PRO A 89 8.98 -8.31 10.66
N VAL A 90 8.48 -7.07 10.73
CA VAL A 90 7.99 -6.30 9.59
C VAL A 90 8.97 -5.17 9.33
N PHE A 91 9.59 -5.15 8.17
CA PHE A 91 10.40 -4.03 7.68
C PHE A 91 9.54 -3.11 6.82
N VAL A 92 9.50 -1.84 7.17
CA VAL A 92 8.86 -0.80 6.34
C VAL A 92 9.98 0.05 5.75
N PRO A 93 10.32 -0.12 4.46
CA PRO A 93 11.35 0.69 3.80
C PRO A 93 10.85 2.11 3.55
N ASP A 94 11.72 3.10 3.79
CA ASP A 94 11.53 4.50 3.38
C ASP A 94 12.08 4.67 1.96
N TYR A 95 11.43 4.04 0.98
CA TYR A 95 11.88 4.09 -0.40
C TYR A 95 11.82 5.53 -0.96
N PRO A 96 12.67 5.88 -1.96
CA PRO A 96 12.72 7.22 -2.54
C PRO A 96 11.37 7.69 -3.06
N LEU A 97 11.00 8.94 -2.74
CA LEU A 97 9.70 9.53 -3.07
C LEU A 97 9.81 10.53 -4.23
N ALA A 98 8.76 10.63 -5.03
CA ALA A 98 8.55 11.74 -5.95
C ALA A 98 8.18 13.02 -5.14
N SER A 99 8.41 14.17 -5.64
CA SER A 99 8.92 14.58 -6.95
C SER A 99 10.43 14.44 -7.15
N GLU A 100 11.18 14.26 -6.07
CA GLU A 100 12.66 14.25 -6.11
C GLU A 100 13.19 12.99 -6.80
N HIS A 101 12.51 11.87 -6.58
CA HIS A 101 12.94 10.56 -7.05
C HIS A 101 11.74 9.81 -7.70
N PRO A 102 11.32 10.21 -8.91
CA PRO A 102 10.23 9.53 -9.59
C PRO A 102 10.62 8.09 -9.98
N TRP A 103 9.67 7.36 -10.52
CA TRP A 103 9.91 6.04 -11.08
C TRP A 103 11.12 6.04 -12.05
N PRO A 104 12.05 5.05 -12.00
CA PRO A 104 11.91 3.78 -11.28
C PRO A 104 12.57 3.74 -9.88
N ALA A 105 12.95 4.87 -9.29
CA ALA A 105 13.69 4.88 -8.03
C ALA A 105 13.01 4.10 -6.87
N PRO A 106 11.68 4.25 -6.60
CA PRO A 106 11.03 3.46 -5.56
C PRO A 106 11.03 1.95 -5.86
N ARG A 107 10.89 1.56 -7.14
CA ARG A 107 10.98 0.16 -7.55
C ARG A 107 12.38 -0.43 -7.30
N ASP A 108 13.40 0.29 -7.64
CA ASP A 108 14.78 -0.21 -7.55
C ASP A 108 15.20 -0.36 -6.08
N ALA A 109 14.80 0.58 -5.22
CA ALA A 109 15.01 0.49 -3.78
C ALA A 109 14.24 -0.70 -3.16
N ALA A 110 12.96 -0.86 -3.48
CA ALA A 110 12.17 -1.99 -2.99
C ALA A 110 12.74 -3.33 -3.47
N LEU A 111 13.17 -3.44 -4.73
CA LEU A 111 13.80 -4.65 -5.26
C LEU A 111 15.11 -4.98 -4.52
N ALA A 112 15.93 -3.97 -4.18
CA ALA A 112 17.15 -4.17 -3.41
C ALA A 112 16.84 -4.72 -2.00
N VAL A 113 15.79 -4.20 -1.34
CA VAL A 113 15.31 -4.74 -0.05
C VAL A 113 14.88 -6.19 -0.17
N LEU A 114 14.03 -6.54 -1.16
CA LEU A 114 13.56 -7.91 -1.35
C LEU A 114 14.73 -8.88 -1.63
N THR A 115 15.71 -8.43 -2.39
CA THR A 115 16.91 -9.22 -2.70
C THR A 115 17.75 -9.47 -1.45
N ALA A 116 17.94 -8.45 -0.61
CA ALA A 116 18.73 -8.56 0.62
C ALA A 116 18.08 -9.47 1.67
N LEU A 117 16.74 -9.60 1.66
CA LEU A 117 15.98 -10.39 2.64
C LEU A 117 15.66 -11.83 2.17
N ASP A 118 16.17 -12.25 1.03
CA ASP A 118 16.01 -13.61 0.49
C ASP A 118 14.55 -14.11 0.48
N ARG A 119 13.75 -13.51 -0.39
CA ARG A 119 12.34 -13.89 -0.60
C ARG A 119 11.46 -13.69 0.64
N PRO A 120 11.33 -12.47 1.17
CA PRO A 120 10.38 -12.19 2.23
C PRO A 120 8.94 -12.37 1.74
N ASP A 121 7.98 -12.37 2.67
CA ASP A 121 6.60 -12.10 2.33
C ASP A 121 6.40 -10.58 2.17
N VAL A 122 5.50 -10.18 1.29
CA VAL A 122 5.32 -8.75 0.96
C VAL A 122 3.88 -8.32 1.25
N VAL A 123 3.74 -7.17 1.88
CA VAL A 123 2.49 -6.44 2.03
C VAL A 123 2.65 -5.10 1.34
N GLY A 124 1.60 -4.59 0.72
CA GLY A 124 1.60 -3.23 0.18
C GLY A 124 0.22 -2.64 0.18
N ASP A 125 0.12 -1.33 0.35
CA ASP A 125 -1.15 -0.62 0.30
C ASP A 125 -1.10 0.55 -0.68
N SER A 126 -2.21 0.82 -1.37
CA SER A 126 -2.31 1.92 -2.33
C SER A 126 -1.16 1.88 -3.36
N ALA A 127 -0.32 2.92 -3.44
CA ALA A 127 0.89 2.97 -4.27
C ALA A 127 1.91 1.86 -3.90
N GLY A 128 2.03 1.49 -2.62
CA GLY A 128 2.85 0.35 -2.20
C GLY A 128 2.26 -0.99 -2.68
N GLY A 129 0.94 -1.10 -2.77
CA GLY A 129 0.26 -2.22 -3.41
C GLY A 129 0.55 -2.31 -4.91
N HIS A 130 0.51 -1.18 -5.61
CA HIS A 130 0.97 -1.06 -7.00
C HIS A 130 2.43 -1.57 -7.14
N LEU A 131 3.32 -1.06 -6.30
CA LEU A 131 4.74 -1.44 -6.30
C LEU A 131 4.92 -2.94 -6.08
N GLY A 132 4.20 -3.51 -5.12
CA GLY A 132 4.20 -4.95 -4.84
C GLY A 132 3.74 -5.79 -6.02
N LEU A 133 2.68 -5.36 -6.72
CA LEU A 133 2.16 -6.04 -7.92
C LEU A 133 3.15 -5.96 -9.08
N VAL A 134 3.73 -4.79 -9.36
CA VAL A 134 4.74 -4.65 -10.44
C VAL A 134 5.97 -5.52 -10.16
N LEU A 135 6.45 -5.56 -8.92
CA LEU A 135 7.56 -6.45 -8.52
C LEU A 135 7.15 -7.92 -8.60
N GLY A 136 5.96 -8.28 -8.13
CA GLY A 136 5.44 -9.65 -8.19
C GLY A 136 5.31 -10.18 -9.61
N MET A 137 4.87 -9.36 -10.57
CA MET A 137 4.80 -9.74 -11.99
C MET A 137 6.19 -9.83 -12.64
N SER A 138 7.08 -8.88 -12.34
CA SER A 138 8.39 -8.81 -13.02
C SER A 138 9.49 -9.66 -12.35
N ARG A 139 9.37 -9.96 -11.06
CA ARG A 139 10.35 -10.66 -10.22
C ARG A 139 9.68 -11.60 -9.20
N PRO A 140 8.82 -12.55 -9.65
CA PRO A 140 8.00 -13.36 -8.73
C PRO A 140 8.83 -14.17 -7.73
N HIS A 141 10.07 -14.54 -8.07
CA HIS A 141 10.93 -15.29 -7.14
C HIS A 141 11.55 -14.45 -6.04
N GLN A 142 11.38 -13.14 -6.06
CA GLN A 142 11.90 -12.26 -5.00
C GLN A 142 10.96 -12.19 -3.80
N MET A 143 9.78 -12.81 -3.85
CA MET A 143 8.84 -12.86 -2.75
C MET A 143 8.14 -14.22 -2.69
N ARG A 144 7.64 -14.60 -1.51
CA ARG A 144 6.90 -15.86 -1.32
C ARG A 144 5.41 -15.70 -1.49
N ARG A 145 4.86 -14.68 -0.88
CA ARG A 145 3.43 -14.32 -0.87
C ARG A 145 3.30 -12.83 -0.96
N LEU A 146 2.20 -12.39 -1.50
CA LEU A 146 1.88 -10.98 -1.64
C LEU A 146 0.49 -10.70 -1.08
N ALA A 147 0.37 -9.66 -0.25
CA ALA A 147 -0.91 -9.12 0.17
C ALA A 147 -0.98 -7.65 -0.23
N VAL A 148 -2.03 -7.23 -0.90
CA VAL A 148 -2.21 -5.83 -1.30
C VAL A 148 -3.56 -5.30 -0.85
N LEU A 149 -3.53 -4.12 -0.23
CA LEU A 149 -4.68 -3.44 0.33
C LEU A 149 -4.95 -2.19 -0.50
N SER A 150 -6.13 -2.11 -1.12
CA SER A 150 -6.54 -0.99 -1.98
C SER A 150 -5.48 -0.58 -3.01
N PRO A 151 -4.92 -1.52 -3.82
CA PRO A 151 -3.82 -1.20 -4.72
C PRO A 151 -4.27 -0.35 -5.89
N ASN A 152 -3.43 0.60 -6.31
CA ASN A 152 -3.54 1.27 -7.60
C ASN A 152 -3.16 0.27 -8.71
N THR A 153 -4.07 0.00 -9.66
CA THR A 153 -3.78 -0.95 -10.74
C THR A 153 -4.14 -0.45 -12.13
N ASP A 154 -4.93 0.61 -12.24
CA ASP A 154 -5.41 1.09 -13.52
C ASP A 154 -5.27 2.61 -13.70
N ARG A 155 -4.58 3.00 -14.75
CA ARG A 155 -4.52 4.36 -15.28
C ARG A 155 -5.06 4.43 -16.70
N SER A 156 -5.39 3.27 -17.27
CA SER A 156 -5.90 3.16 -18.65
C SER A 156 -7.38 3.53 -18.79
N GLY A 157 -8.07 3.83 -17.67
CA GLY A 157 -9.46 4.27 -17.64
C GLY A 157 -10.50 3.15 -17.63
N GLN A 158 -10.12 1.92 -17.28
CA GLN A 158 -11.07 0.80 -17.14
C GLN A 158 -11.80 0.81 -15.78
N SER A 159 -11.20 1.42 -14.77
CA SER A 159 -11.74 1.52 -13.41
C SER A 159 -12.78 2.64 -13.33
N THR A 160 -14.06 2.27 -13.32
CA THR A 160 -15.17 3.25 -13.31
C THR A 160 -15.44 3.83 -11.91
N THR A 161 -15.04 3.12 -10.86
CA THR A 161 -15.18 3.61 -9.47
C THR A 161 -14.30 4.81 -9.17
N ARG A 162 -13.25 5.05 -9.92
CA ARG A 162 -12.42 6.24 -9.77
C ARG A 162 -13.25 7.52 -9.83
N THR A 163 -14.10 7.65 -10.83
CA THR A 163 -15.02 8.80 -10.95
C THR A 163 -16.24 8.63 -10.04
N ARG A 164 -16.84 7.43 -9.99
CA ARG A 164 -18.10 7.21 -9.27
C ARG A 164 -17.97 7.41 -7.77
N ASN A 165 -16.86 7.00 -7.19
CA ASN A 165 -16.64 7.02 -5.75
C ASN A 165 -15.82 8.23 -5.25
N SER A 166 -15.44 9.18 -6.12
CA SER A 166 -14.66 10.37 -5.73
C SER A 166 -15.33 11.22 -4.65
N ASP A 167 -16.67 11.26 -4.64
CA ASP A 167 -17.43 12.00 -3.62
C ASP A 167 -17.70 11.20 -2.34
N THR A 168 -17.42 9.90 -2.34
CA THR A 168 -17.72 8.99 -1.22
C THR A 168 -16.48 8.49 -0.49
N ASP A 169 -15.33 8.47 -1.15
CA ASP A 169 -14.07 8.11 -0.50
C ASP A 169 -13.57 9.28 0.35
N LEU A 170 -13.42 9.04 1.64
CA LEU A 170 -13.02 10.07 2.60
C LEU A 170 -11.54 10.47 2.48
N MET A 171 -10.72 9.61 1.89
CA MET A 171 -9.26 9.73 1.88
C MET A 171 -8.66 10.03 0.51
N ASN A 172 -9.39 9.77 -0.56
CA ASN A 172 -8.86 9.87 -1.91
C ASN A 172 -9.95 10.25 -2.91
N ASP A 173 -9.56 10.97 -3.93
CA ASP A 173 -10.39 11.23 -5.12
C ASP A 173 -9.56 11.01 -6.39
N ASP A 174 -10.23 10.88 -7.54
CA ASP A 174 -9.56 10.60 -8.80
C ASP A 174 -8.60 11.71 -9.25
N ALA A 175 -8.93 12.96 -8.96
CA ALA A 175 -8.09 14.10 -9.34
C ALA A 175 -6.79 14.14 -8.52
N GLN A 176 -6.86 13.90 -7.23
CA GLN A 176 -5.69 13.81 -6.36
C GLN A 176 -4.84 12.59 -6.72
N ASP A 177 -5.47 11.43 -6.90
CA ASP A 177 -4.76 10.20 -7.30
C ASP A 177 -4.00 10.40 -8.62
N ARG A 178 -4.65 11.03 -9.61
CA ARG A 178 -4.03 11.39 -10.89
C ARG A 178 -2.84 12.32 -10.69
N ARG A 179 -2.99 13.39 -9.91
CA ARG A 179 -1.92 14.35 -9.62
C ARG A 179 -0.70 13.68 -8.98
N LEU A 180 -0.89 12.82 -7.98
CA LEU A 180 0.19 12.08 -7.31
C LEU A 180 0.92 11.18 -8.30
N SER A 181 0.18 10.48 -9.08
CA SER A 181 0.67 9.56 -10.07
C SER A 181 1.43 10.26 -11.21
N ASP A 182 0.97 11.45 -11.66
CA ASP A 182 1.69 12.25 -12.65
C ASP A 182 3.06 12.70 -12.12
N MET A 183 3.18 13.01 -10.83
CA MET A 183 4.48 13.30 -10.19
C MET A 183 5.41 12.09 -10.17
N ALA A 184 4.86 10.90 -9.94
CA ALA A 184 5.65 9.69 -9.75
C ALA A 184 5.91 8.90 -11.04
N LEU A 185 4.91 8.79 -11.91
CA LEU A 185 4.87 7.90 -13.07
C LEU A 185 4.64 8.64 -14.39
N GLY A 186 4.44 9.97 -14.36
CA GLY A 186 3.96 10.76 -15.51
C GLY A 186 4.81 10.72 -16.79
N HIS A 187 6.00 10.14 -16.73
CA HIS A 187 6.83 9.87 -17.91
C HIS A 187 6.51 8.51 -18.58
N LEU A 188 5.66 7.69 -17.95
CA LEU A 188 5.18 6.43 -18.52
C LEU A 188 3.82 6.64 -19.18
N PRO A 189 3.54 5.98 -20.32
CA PRO A 189 2.18 5.91 -20.84
C PRO A 189 1.21 5.27 -19.85
N ASP A 190 -0.04 5.73 -19.85
CA ASP A 190 -1.06 5.19 -18.93
C ASP A 190 -1.38 3.71 -19.20
N ASP A 191 -1.10 3.19 -20.39
CA ASP A 191 -1.24 1.78 -20.76
C ASP A 191 0.06 0.95 -20.59
N ASP A 192 1.15 1.53 -20.12
CA ASP A 192 2.34 0.75 -19.74
C ASP A 192 1.99 -0.10 -18.49
N PRO A 193 2.25 -1.43 -18.50
CA PRO A 193 2.02 -2.30 -17.33
C PRO A 193 2.74 -1.86 -16.03
N LYS A 194 3.73 -0.98 -16.13
CA LYS A 194 4.38 -0.39 -14.97
C LYS A 194 3.60 0.79 -14.38
N ALA A 195 2.71 1.40 -15.15
CA ALA A 195 1.77 2.43 -14.68
C ALA A 195 0.39 1.84 -14.40
N SER A 196 -0.01 0.84 -15.20
CA SER A 196 -1.27 0.11 -15.09
C SER A 196 -1.00 -1.40 -14.95
N PRO A 197 -0.69 -1.90 -13.75
CA PRO A 197 -0.51 -3.34 -13.52
C PRO A 197 -1.65 -4.20 -14.03
N LEU A 198 -2.86 -3.68 -14.08
CA LEU A 198 -4.04 -4.31 -14.67
C LEU A 198 -3.78 -4.85 -16.09
N LEU A 199 -2.91 -4.21 -16.87
CA LEU A 199 -2.58 -4.60 -18.24
C LEU A 199 -1.39 -5.59 -18.32
N GLY A 200 -0.75 -5.86 -17.20
CA GLY A 200 0.42 -6.73 -17.12
C GLY A 200 0.11 -8.24 -17.21
N ASP A 201 1.16 -9.05 -17.31
CA ASP A 201 1.06 -10.50 -17.22
C ASP A 201 1.02 -10.92 -15.74
N THR A 202 -0.11 -11.46 -15.32
CA THR A 202 -0.34 -11.91 -13.94
C THR A 202 0.01 -13.37 -13.69
N SER A 203 0.37 -14.16 -14.73
CA SER A 203 0.50 -15.61 -14.64
C SER A 203 1.59 -16.10 -13.68
N GLY A 204 2.60 -15.29 -13.43
CA GLY A 204 3.72 -15.64 -12.53
C GLY A 204 3.57 -15.11 -11.10
N LEU A 205 2.50 -14.43 -10.75
CA LEU A 205 2.32 -13.88 -9.41
C LEU A 205 2.36 -14.96 -8.32
N PRO A 206 2.98 -14.67 -7.17
CA PRO A 206 2.89 -15.56 -6.02
C PRO A 206 1.45 -15.63 -5.48
N PRO A 207 1.14 -16.54 -4.53
CA PRO A 207 -0.14 -16.53 -3.83
C PRO A 207 -0.48 -15.12 -3.36
N LEU A 208 -1.69 -14.65 -3.68
CA LEU A 208 -2.10 -13.25 -3.59
C LEU A 208 -3.33 -13.08 -2.69
N LEU A 209 -3.25 -12.14 -1.74
CA LEU A 209 -4.43 -11.60 -1.07
C LEU A 209 -4.64 -10.17 -1.56
N MET A 210 -5.88 -9.85 -1.92
CA MET A 210 -6.30 -8.49 -2.27
C MET A 210 -7.47 -8.06 -1.39
N ALA A 211 -7.46 -6.79 -0.98
CA ALA A 211 -8.61 -6.23 -0.26
C ALA A 211 -8.90 -4.81 -0.72
N ALA A 212 -10.19 -4.44 -0.69
CA ALA A 212 -10.71 -3.11 -0.99
C ALA A 212 -11.97 -2.81 -0.17
N THR A 213 -12.44 -1.58 -0.22
CA THR A 213 -13.74 -1.18 0.32
C THR A 213 -14.69 -0.71 -0.78
N THR A 214 -16.01 -0.83 -0.52
CA THR A 214 -17.03 -0.51 -1.53
C THR A 214 -17.12 0.98 -1.87
N THR A 215 -16.60 1.84 -1.02
CA THR A 215 -16.72 3.31 -1.12
C THR A 215 -15.49 3.99 -1.65
N GLU A 216 -14.37 3.29 -1.81
CA GLU A 216 -13.12 3.89 -2.29
C GLU A 216 -13.04 3.98 -3.82
N VAL A 217 -12.27 4.95 -4.30
CA VAL A 217 -12.02 5.15 -5.73
C VAL A 217 -11.31 3.96 -6.38
N LEU A 218 -10.48 3.21 -5.64
CA LEU A 218 -9.70 2.08 -6.13
C LEU A 218 -10.42 0.72 -6.06
N LEU A 219 -11.75 0.71 -5.86
CA LEU A 219 -12.51 -0.54 -5.81
C LEU A 219 -12.38 -1.34 -7.11
N ASP A 220 -12.68 -0.72 -8.27
CA ASP A 220 -12.56 -1.41 -9.57
C ASP A 220 -11.12 -1.78 -9.90
N ASP A 221 -10.14 -0.97 -9.50
CA ASP A 221 -8.71 -1.32 -9.60
C ASP A 221 -8.44 -2.71 -8.99
N THR A 222 -8.95 -2.91 -7.78
CA THR A 222 -8.81 -4.20 -7.07
C THR A 222 -9.62 -5.30 -7.73
N LEU A 223 -10.89 -5.06 -8.08
CA LEU A 223 -11.78 -6.08 -8.64
C LEU A 223 -11.35 -6.55 -10.02
N LEU A 224 -10.99 -5.64 -10.91
CA LEU A 224 -10.55 -5.94 -12.27
C LEU A 224 -9.22 -6.71 -12.26
N PHE A 225 -8.27 -6.27 -11.43
CA PHE A 225 -7.00 -6.98 -11.28
C PHE A 225 -7.19 -8.39 -10.69
N ALA A 226 -7.99 -8.52 -9.63
CA ALA A 226 -8.31 -9.81 -9.02
C ALA A 226 -8.93 -10.79 -10.02
N ALA A 227 -9.90 -10.30 -10.81
CA ALA A 227 -10.54 -11.12 -11.85
C ALA A 227 -9.54 -11.58 -12.92
N ARG A 228 -8.58 -10.72 -13.30
CA ARG A 228 -7.51 -11.08 -14.25
C ARG A 228 -6.55 -12.09 -13.66
N ALA A 229 -6.06 -11.87 -12.45
CA ALA A 229 -5.14 -12.78 -11.76
C ALA A 229 -5.75 -14.18 -11.57
N ALA A 230 -7.03 -14.24 -11.15
CA ALA A 230 -7.75 -15.51 -11.03
C ALA A 230 -7.86 -16.28 -12.36
N ARG A 231 -8.15 -15.59 -13.47
CA ARG A 231 -8.17 -16.21 -14.80
C ARG A 231 -6.81 -16.71 -15.27
N SER A 232 -5.73 -16.12 -14.77
CA SER A 232 -4.35 -16.58 -15.04
C SER A 232 -3.91 -17.74 -14.14
N GLY A 233 -4.80 -18.25 -13.26
CA GLY A 233 -4.51 -19.38 -12.38
C GLY A 233 -3.76 -19.02 -11.09
N VAL A 234 -3.66 -17.75 -10.74
CA VAL A 234 -3.07 -17.30 -9.47
C VAL A 234 -3.94 -17.74 -8.30
N GLY A 235 -3.33 -18.33 -7.27
CA GLY A 235 -4.00 -18.59 -5.99
C GLY A 235 -4.36 -17.28 -5.31
N LEU A 236 -5.65 -16.90 -5.33
CA LEU A 236 -6.14 -15.59 -4.93
C LEU A 236 -7.16 -15.67 -3.80
N THR A 237 -6.99 -14.82 -2.79
CA THR A 237 -8.03 -14.44 -1.83
C THR A 237 -8.41 -12.99 -2.06
N LEU A 238 -9.71 -12.71 -2.25
CA LEU A 238 -10.25 -11.36 -2.37
C LEU A 238 -11.19 -11.05 -1.23
N GLN A 239 -11.00 -9.92 -0.55
CA GLN A 239 -11.90 -9.39 0.47
C GLN A 239 -12.38 -7.99 0.09
N VAL A 240 -13.69 -7.79 0.06
CA VAL A 240 -14.30 -6.48 -0.14
C VAL A 240 -15.14 -6.15 1.08
N LEU A 241 -14.78 -5.06 1.76
CA LEU A 241 -15.46 -4.63 2.98
C LEU A 241 -16.41 -3.46 2.65
N PRO A 242 -17.61 -3.43 3.22
CA PRO A 242 -18.53 -2.32 2.98
C PRO A 242 -18.18 -1.07 3.78
N ASP A 243 -18.53 0.09 3.24
CA ASP A 243 -18.67 1.36 3.94
C ASP A 243 -17.44 1.82 4.75
N LEU A 244 -16.23 1.57 4.26
CA LEU A 244 -14.98 2.11 4.80
C LEU A 244 -14.42 3.19 3.85
N PHE A 245 -13.24 3.69 4.14
CA PHE A 245 -12.51 4.66 3.34
C PHE A 245 -11.14 4.10 2.95
N HIS A 246 -10.51 4.69 1.93
CA HIS A 246 -9.17 4.29 1.51
C HIS A 246 -8.19 4.26 2.68
N MET A 247 -7.31 3.25 2.76
CA MET A 247 -6.31 3.06 3.81
C MET A 247 -6.86 2.87 5.24
N TRP A 248 -8.08 2.37 5.44
CA TRP A 248 -8.69 2.13 6.77
C TRP A 248 -7.81 1.32 7.73
N HIS A 249 -6.94 0.50 7.21
CA HIS A 249 -6.01 -0.35 7.96
C HIS A 249 -4.90 0.44 8.68
N LEU A 250 -4.66 1.71 8.34
CA LEU A 250 -3.69 2.56 9.05
C LEU A 250 -4.03 2.78 10.52
N TRP A 251 -5.32 2.67 10.88
CA TRP A 251 -5.81 2.91 12.24
C TRP A 251 -6.45 1.67 12.85
N PRO A 252 -5.68 0.57 13.07
CA PRO A 252 -6.24 -0.69 13.55
C PRO A 252 -6.77 -0.63 15.00
N ALA A 253 -6.48 0.43 15.74
CA ALA A 253 -7.06 0.69 17.06
C ALA A 253 -8.41 1.41 17.01
N ALA A 254 -8.70 2.15 15.95
CA ALA A 254 -9.93 2.93 15.76
C ALA A 254 -10.94 2.20 14.84
N THR A 255 -10.45 1.30 13.98
CA THR A 255 -11.26 0.53 13.02
C THR A 255 -11.11 -0.97 13.31
N PRO A 256 -12.14 -1.64 13.88
CA PRO A 256 -12.12 -3.10 14.04
C PRO A 256 -11.86 -3.84 12.72
N GLU A 257 -12.38 -3.31 11.61
CA GLU A 257 -12.17 -3.82 10.25
C GLU A 257 -10.68 -3.70 9.83
N GLY A 258 -9.99 -2.63 10.22
CA GLY A 258 -8.55 -2.46 10.00
C GLY A 258 -7.74 -3.55 10.70
N ARG A 259 -8.12 -3.90 11.96
CA ARG A 259 -7.50 -5.02 12.66
C ARG A 259 -7.88 -6.37 12.05
N ALA A 260 -9.11 -6.52 11.58
CA ALA A 260 -9.57 -7.76 10.94
C ALA A 260 -8.84 -8.04 9.62
N ILE A 261 -8.64 -7.01 8.78
CA ILE A 261 -7.88 -7.19 7.54
C ILE A 261 -6.41 -7.53 7.81
N LEU A 262 -5.78 -6.94 8.83
CA LEU A 262 -4.43 -7.29 9.22
C LEU A 262 -4.33 -8.73 9.73
N ARG A 263 -5.38 -9.27 10.38
CA ARG A 263 -5.48 -10.69 10.73
C ARG A 263 -5.56 -11.56 9.47
N ALA A 264 -6.40 -11.20 8.50
CA ALA A 264 -6.49 -11.93 7.24
C ALA A 264 -5.15 -11.92 6.46
N VAL A 265 -4.43 -10.79 6.49
CA VAL A 265 -3.05 -10.72 5.95
C VAL A 265 -2.13 -11.68 6.70
N ALA A 266 -2.14 -11.68 8.04
CA ALA A 266 -1.32 -12.58 8.85
C ALA A 266 -1.60 -14.06 8.53
N ASP A 267 -2.87 -14.44 8.43
CA ASP A 267 -3.30 -15.79 8.06
C ASP A 267 -2.86 -16.18 6.63
N HIS A 268 -2.92 -15.23 5.70
CA HIS A 268 -2.42 -15.45 4.33
C HIS A 268 -0.90 -15.66 4.29
N LEU A 269 -0.13 -14.98 5.15
CA LEU A 269 1.33 -15.06 5.20
C LEU A 269 1.86 -16.25 6.03
N ALA A 270 1.02 -16.96 6.75
CA ALA A 270 1.39 -18.17 7.50
C ALA A 270 1.69 -19.35 6.55
#